data_027e04af77711196db5ef6d04b82b6c9
#
_entry.id   027e04af77711196db5ef6d04b82b6c9
#
_cell.length_a   1.000
_cell.length_b   1.000
_cell.length_c   1.000
_cell.angle_alpha   90.00
_cell.angle_beta   90.00
_cell.angle_gamma   90.00
#
_symmetry.space_group_name_H-M   'P 1'
#
loop_
_entity.id
_entity.type
_entity.pdbx_description
1 polymer ?
#
loop_
_entity_poly.entity_id
_entity_poly.type
_entity_poly.pdbx_seq_one_letter_code
_entity_poly.pdbx_strand_id
1 'polypeptide(L)'
;MKKWFLLNGPHRLRNGLLLAMVIFITGWLAFKPGAYQYSLNDREKVMVTSLLQHPETRYFGFYSVALPAEFTPAGMVMFIQGSAMTPVETKRQYYPPFRQFLTRYEEKLRNTSVVNPQDAPYLKGVYPLTSPMSGVIFERMAAEHTPDMARVLDAWKWADGITFSVKMKARDERAARYDVYWYGKSKEVTDTFRYNVPQKKSQLLAILSGLQPRQD
;
A
#
# COMPACT_ATOMS: atom_id res chain seq x y z
N MET A 1 55.11 17.14 -48.39
CA MET A 1 54.28 15.94 -48.34
C MET A 1 54.16 15.46 -46.87
N LYS A 2 53.03 15.71 -46.23
CA LYS A 2 52.84 15.38 -44.80
C LYS A 2 52.34 13.93 -44.71
N LYS A 3 53.09 13.09 -43.94
CA LYS A 3 52.74 11.70 -43.63
C LYS A 3 51.54 11.63 -42.71
N TRP A 4 50.40 11.28 -43.26
CA TRP A 4 49.15 10.97 -42.56
C TRP A 4 48.92 9.45 -42.51
N PHE A 5 49.92 8.69 -42.12
CA PHE A 5 49.81 7.23 -42.05
C PHE A 5 50.44 6.70 -40.79
N LEU A 6 49.72 6.74 -39.68
CA LEU A 6 50.04 5.90 -38.50
C LEU A 6 48.87 5.83 -37.48
N LEU A 7 47.65 5.52 -38.01
CA LEU A 7 46.49 5.38 -37.13
C LEU A 7 45.80 4.00 -37.19
N ASN A 8 46.35 3.03 -37.89
CA ASN A 8 45.76 1.68 -38.01
C ASN A 8 46.65 0.58 -37.45
N GLY A 9 46.74 0.53 -36.11
CA GLY A 9 47.28 -0.63 -35.43
C GLY A 9 46.18 -1.29 -34.56
N PRO A 10 46.17 -2.63 -34.41
CA PRO A 10 45.16 -3.37 -33.66
C PRO A 10 45.03 -2.90 -32.17
N HIS A 11 46.09 -2.29 -31.66
CA HIS A 11 46.09 -1.72 -30.29
C HIS A 11 45.28 -0.44 -30.17
N ARG A 12 45.09 0.33 -31.22
CA ARG A 12 44.29 1.59 -31.15
C ARG A 12 42.77 1.32 -31.19
N LEU A 13 42.35 0.33 -31.99
CA LEU A 13 40.97 -0.14 -32.00
C LEU A 13 40.60 -0.71 -30.62
N ARG A 14 41.47 -1.49 -30.02
CA ARG A 14 41.29 -2.07 -28.68
C ARG A 14 41.22 -0.97 -27.63
N ASN A 15 42.10 0.01 -27.67
CA ASN A 15 42.08 1.13 -26.70
C ASN A 15 40.89 2.05 -26.90
N GLY A 16 40.43 2.27 -28.15
CA GLY A 16 39.19 3.01 -28.45
C GLY A 16 37.95 2.30 -27.92
N LEU A 17 37.88 0.97 -28.07
CA LEU A 17 36.82 0.14 -27.52
C LEU A 17 36.79 0.15 -25.98
N LEU A 18 37.95 0.08 -25.35
CA LEU A 18 38.07 0.17 -23.89
C LEU A 18 37.63 1.54 -23.38
N LEU A 19 38.02 2.63 -24.04
CA LEU A 19 37.58 4.00 -23.66
C LEU A 19 36.06 4.17 -23.85
N ALA A 20 35.50 3.70 -24.93
CA ALA A 20 34.06 3.70 -25.17
C ALA A 20 33.29 2.89 -24.10
N MET A 21 33.84 1.74 -23.71
CA MET A 21 33.25 0.90 -22.66
C MET A 21 33.29 1.57 -21.28
N VAL A 22 34.40 2.26 -20.95
CA VAL A 22 34.51 3.03 -19.70
C VAL A 22 33.51 4.20 -19.69
N ILE A 23 33.40 4.94 -20.81
CA ILE A 23 32.41 6.04 -20.93
C ILE A 23 30.99 5.50 -20.83
N PHE A 24 30.71 4.34 -21.42
CA PHE A 24 29.38 3.71 -21.34
C PHE A 24 29.06 3.24 -19.89
N ILE A 25 30.04 2.64 -19.20
CA ILE A 25 29.87 2.19 -17.81
C ILE A 25 29.73 3.39 -16.86
N THR A 26 30.53 4.44 -17.01
CA THR A 26 30.40 5.65 -16.19
C THR A 26 29.11 6.41 -16.48
N GLY A 27 28.68 6.49 -17.73
CA GLY A 27 27.39 7.03 -18.13
C GLY A 27 26.23 6.22 -17.51
N TRP A 28 26.29 4.89 -17.57
CA TRP A 28 25.27 4.03 -16.94
C TRP A 28 25.23 4.16 -15.42
N LEU A 29 26.38 4.28 -14.75
CA LEU A 29 26.46 4.50 -13.30
C LEU A 29 25.94 5.89 -12.89
N ALA A 30 26.17 6.90 -13.73
CA ALA A 30 25.67 8.27 -13.50
C ALA A 30 24.17 8.41 -13.82
N PHE A 31 23.64 7.63 -14.75
CA PHE A 31 22.22 7.57 -15.13
C PHE A 31 21.47 6.40 -14.51
N LYS A 32 21.88 5.89 -13.34
CA LYS A 32 20.95 5.08 -12.56
C LYS A 32 19.76 5.98 -12.26
N PRO A 33 18.55 5.72 -12.81
CA PRO A 33 17.36 6.36 -12.31
C PRO A 33 17.28 5.93 -10.84
N GLY A 34 17.61 6.85 -9.95
CA GLY A 34 17.44 6.62 -8.52
C GLY A 34 16.02 6.17 -8.32
N ALA A 35 15.81 5.04 -7.67
CA ALA A 35 14.49 4.67 -7.21
C ALA A 35 13.90 5.93 -6.59
N TYR A 36 12.76 6.40 -7.10
CA TYR A 36 12.03 7.52 -6.52
C TYR A 36 11.52 7.08 -5.14
N GLN A 37 12.43 6.92 -4.20
CA GLN A 37 12.09 6.98 -2.79
C GLN A 37 11.79 8.45 -2.54
N TYR A 38 10.51 8.77 -2.48
CA TYR A 38 10.08 10.05 -1.96
C TYR A 38 10.55 10.11 -0.50
N SER A 39 11.73 10.62 -0.32
CA SER A 39 12.24 10.96 1.00
C SER A 39 11.88 12.42 1.24
N LEU A 40 11.11 12.66 2.29
CA LEU A 40 10.85 13.99 2.76
C LEU A 40 12.19 14.75 2.85
N ASN A 41 12.26 15.93 2.28
CA ASN A 41 13.42 16.80 2.48
C ASN A 41 13.44 17.28 3.95
N ASP A 42 14.54 17.87 4.40
CA ASP A 42 14.69 18.22 5.82
C ASP A 42 13.68 19.27 6.29
N ARG A 43 13.23 20.18 5.41
CA ARG A 43 12.16 21.13 5.73
C ARG A 43 10.81 20.42 5.88
N GLU A 44 10.51 19.47 5.02
CA GLU A 44 9.29 18.66 5.11
C GLU A 44 9.29 17.77 6.36
N LYS A 45 10.44 17.20 6.73
CA LYS A 45 10.59 16.43 7.98
C LYS A 45 10.32 17.30 9.20
N VAL A 46 10.92 18.50 9.24
CA VAL A 46 10.70 19.45 10.33
C VAL A 46 9.22 19.86 10.40
N MET A 47 8.60 20.16 9.24
CA MET A 47 7.18 20.50 9.16
C MET A 47 6.29 19.35 9.64
N VAL A 48 6.50 18.14 9.16
CA VAL A 48 5.74 16.96 9.59
C VAL A 48 5.92 16.71 11.08
N THR A 49 7.17 16.83 11.59
CA THR A 49 7.44 16.65 13.01
C THR A 49 6.73 17.71 13.85
N SER A 50 6.74 18.98 13.43
CA SER A 50 6.03 20.06 14.15
C SER A 50 4.50 19.84 14.13
N LEU A 51 3.93 19.42 13.02
CA LEU A 51 2.50 19.11 12.90
C LEU A 51 2.08 17.95 13.83
N LEU A 52 2.97 16.99 14.06
CA LEU A 52 2.70 15.83 14.91
C LEU A 52 2.97 16.08 16.41
N GLN A 53 3.60 17.21 16.78
CA GLN A 53 3.92 17.52 18.19
C GLN A 53 2.70 17.90 19.02
N HIS A 54 1.67 18.49 18.39
CA HIS A 54 0.47 18.99 19.08
C HIS A 54 -0.81 18.42 18.43
N PRO A 55 -1.06 17.10 18.54
CA PRO A 55 -2.27 16.53 17.99
C PRO A 55 -3.49 16.96 18.80
N GLU A 56 -4.54 17.41 18.14
CA GLU A 56 -5.85 17.64 18.75
C GLU A 56 -6.78 16.45 18.49
N THR A 57 -7.55 16.08 19.51
CA THR A 57 -8.57 15.07 19.36
C THR A 57 -9.77 15.67 18.62
N ARG A 58 -10.05 15.14 17.43
CA ARG A 58 -11.23 15.50 16.62
C ARG A 58 -12.26 14.39 16.71
N TYR A 59 -13.52 14.78 16.79
CA TYR A 59 -14.66 13.86 16.93
C TYR A 59 -15.43 13.77 15.63
N PHE A 60 -15.71 12.53 15.19
CA PHE A 60 -16.46 12.23 13.98
C PHE A 60 -17.56 11.21 14.34
N GLY A 61 -18.79 11.68 14.54
CA GLY A 61 -19.88 10.81 14.99
C GLY A 61 -19.55 10.15 16.31
N PHE A 62 -19.40 8.81 16.32
CA PHE A 62 -19.13 8.02 17.53
C PHE A 62 -17.65 7.69 17.75
N TYR A 63 -16.74 8.27 17.01
CA TYR A 63 -15.30 8.02 17.17
C TYR A 63 -14.52 9.32 17.24
N SER A 64 -13.31 9.20 17.78
CA SER A 64 -12.32 10.26 17.81
C SER A 64 -11.04 9.84 17.11
N VAL A 65 -10.29 10.80 16.60
CA VAL A 65 -8.98 10.62 16.01
C VAL A 65 -8.08 11.76 16.41
N ALA A 66 -6.83 11.46 16.72
CA ALA A 66 -5.82 12.47 16.98
C ALA A 66 -5.26 12.96 15.62
N LEU A 67 -5.43 14.23 15.32
CA LEU A 67 -4.93 14.89 14.11
C LEU A 67 -4.12 16.13 14.49
N PRO A 68 -3.14 16.56 13.67
CA PRO A 68 -2.52 17.87 13.86
C PRO A 68 -3.58 18.99 13.97
N ALA A 69 -3.33 19.98 14.83
CA ALA A 69 -4.28 21.07 15.10
C ALA A 69 -4.67 21.86 13.84
N GLU A 70 -3.75 21.95 12.88
CA GLU A 70 -3.91 22.65 11.61
C GLU A 70 -4.82 21.92 10.62
N PHE A 71 -5.14 20.66 10.86
CA PHE A 71 -6.02 19.89 9.98
C PHE A 71 -7.48 20.31 10.20
N THR A 72 -8.01 21.06 9.23
CA THR A 72 -9.43 21.41 9.19
C THR A 72 -10.21 20.38 8.36
N PRO A 73 -11.42 19.97 8.78
CA PRO A 73 -12.24 19.06 7.99
C PRO A 73 -12.61 19.70 6.64
N ALA A 74 -12.08 19.18 5.55
CA ALA A 74 -12.47 19.58 4.19
C ALA A 74 -13.47 18.55 3.63
N GLY A 75 -14.73 18.63 4.05
CA GLY A 75 -15.78 17.75 3.56
C GLY A 75 -15.63 16.27 3.99
N MET A 76 -16.54 15.41 3.51
CA MET A 76 -16.61 13.99 3.92
C MET A 76 -15.71 13.04 3.12
N VAL A 77 -14.60 13.49 2.54
CA VAL A 77 -13.71 12.62 1.75
C VAL A 77 -12.35 12.54 2.40
N MET A 78 -12.05 11.39 3.01
CA MET A 78 -10.69 11.08 3.47
C MET A 78 -9.90 10.40 2.35
N PHE A 79 -8.90 11.09 1.80
CA PHE A 79 -7.89 10.49 0.93
C PHE A 79 -6.62 10.23 1.74
N ILE A 80 -6.20 8.98 1.82
CA ILE A 80 -4.91 8.61 2.40
C ILE A 80 -4.00 8.15 1.27
N GLN A 81 -2.98 8.94 0.96
CA GLN A 81 -1.87 8.61 0.03
C GLN A 81 -2.32 7.96 -1.29
N GLY A 82 -3.24 8.60 -2.02
CA GLY A 82 -3.63 8.15 -3.36
C GLY A 82 -4.39 6.83 -3.43
N SER A 83 -4.77 6.25 -2.30
CA SER A 83 -5.61 5.05 -2.24
C SER A 83 -7.03 5.44 -1.86
N ALA A 84 -7.98 5.10 -2.72
CA ALA A 84 -9.38 5.20 -2.36
C ALA A 84 -9.68 4.26 -1.19
N MET A 85 -9.82 4.83 -0.01
CA MET A 85 -10.31 4.15 1.17
C MET A 85 -11.79 4.46 1.33
N THR A 86 -12.60 3.48 1.76
CA THR A 86 -13.97 3.79 2.13
C THR A 86 -13.99 4.63 3.41
N PRO A 87 -15.00 5.49 3.59
CA PRO A 87 -15.22 6.13 4.86
C PRO A 87 -15.25 5.11 6.00
N VAL A 88 -14.79 5.51 7.19
CA VAL A 88 -14.93 4.66 8.37
C VAL A 88 -16.40 4.62 8.76
N GLU A 89 -17.00 3.45 8.72
CA GLU A 89 -18.36 3.22 9.19
C GLU A 89 -18.33 2.82 10.66
N THR A 90 -19.26 3.35 11.43
CA THR A 90 -19.37 3.06 12.86
C THR A 90 -20.75 2.56 13.21
N LYS A 91 -20.81 1.58 14.14
CA LYS A 91 -22.07 1.03 14.65
C LYS A 91 -21.95 0.71 16.13
N ARG A 92 -22.96 1.11 16.93
CA ARG A 92 -23.08 0.61 18.32
C ARG A 92 -23.40 -0.88 18.29
N GLN A 93 -22.58 -1.67 18.95
CA GLN A 93 -22.74 -3.11 18.97
C GLN A 93 -22.00 -3.71 20.18
N TYR A 94 -22.66 -4.57 20.95
CA TYR A 94 -22.01 -5.33 22.02
C TYR A 94 -21.01 -6.35 21.45
N TYR A 95 -20.03 -6.72 22.28
CA TYR A 95 -18.95 -7.60 21.86
C TYR A 95 -19.42 -9.02 21.41
N PRO A 96 -20.32 -9.72 22.13
CA PRO A 96 -20.77 -11.05 21.70
C PRO A 96 -21.43 -11.05 20.30
N PRO A 97 -22.41 -10.15 20.00
CA PRO A 97 -22.95 -10.02 18.65
C PRO A 97 -21.91 -9.65 17.58
N PHE A 98 -20.90 -8.82 17.93
CA PHE A 98 -19.81 -8.51 17.02
C PHE A 98 -19.00 -9.77 16.65
N ARG A 99 -18.63 -10.58 17.63
CA ARG A 99 -17.92 -11.86 17.36
C ARG A 99 -18.73 -12.80 16.48
N GLN A 100 -20.03 -12.97 16.79
CA GLN A 100 -20.91 -13.79 15.97
C GLN A 100 -21.02 -13.28 14.54
N PHE A 101 -21.08 -11.96 14.38
CA PHE A 101 -21.06 -11.33 13.05
C PHE A 101 -19.77 -11.69 12.30
N LEU A 102 -18.60 -11.56 12.93
CA LEU A 102 -17.32 -11.88 12.28
C LEU A 102 -17.25 -13.33 11.82
N THR A 103 -17.69 -14.27 12.66
CA THR A 103 -17.72 -15.70 12.30
C THR A 103 -18.60 -15.95 11.08
N ARG A 104 -19.84 -15.42 11.07
CA ARG A 104 -20.75 -15.56 9.92
C ARG A 104 -20.23 -14.86 8.67
N TYR A 105 -19.58 -13.71 8.84
CA TYR A 105 -19.03 -12.95 7.74
C TYR A 105 -17.85 -13.69 7.11
N GLU A 106 -16.96 -14.27 7.92
CA GLU A 106 -15.88 -15.12 7.44
C GLU A 106 -16.41 -16.33 6.67
N GLU A 107 -17.38 -17.04 7.23
CA GLU A 107 -18.02 -18.17 6.59
C GLU A 107 -18.64 -17.77 5.24
N LYS A 108 -19.35 -16.64 5.19
CA LYS A 108 -19.88 -16.10 3.93
C LYS A 108 -18.77 -15.88 2.91
N LEU A 109 -17.66 -15.24 3.30
CA LEU A 109 -16.54 -14.96 2.40
C LEU A 109 -15.88 -16.24 1.90
N ARG A 110 -15.74 -17.27 2.75
CA ARG A 110 -15.21 -18.60 2.36
C ARG A 110 -16.09 -19.32 1.36
N ASN A 111 -17.40 -19.19 1.51
CA ASN A 111 -18.40 -19.85 0.67
C ASN A 111 -18.79 -19.02 -0.58
N THR A 112 -18.23 -17.82 -0.74
CA THR A 112 -18.48 -17.00 -1.92
C THR A 112 -17.81 -17.62 -3.13
N SER A 113 -18.60 -17.96 -4.15
CA SER A 113 -18.12 -18.45 -5.43
C SER A 113 -17.52 -17.33 -6.27
N VAL A 114 -16.54 -17.65 -7.08
CA VAL A 114 -15.94 -16.73 -8.06
C VAL A 114 -16.32 -17.12 -9.46
N VAL A 115 -16.46 -16.13 -10.35
CA VAL A 115 -16.88 -16.38 -11.74
C VAL A 115 -15.81 -17.16 -12.51
N ASN A 116 -14.54 -16.78 -12.35
CA ASN A 116 -13.43 -17.50 -12.96
C ASN A 116 -12.76 -18.41 -11.91
N PRO A 117 -12.80 -19.74 -12.08
CA PRO A 117 -12.20 -20.68 -11.14
C PRO A 117 -10.70 -20.46 -10.87
N GLN A 118 -9.97 -19.87 -11.82
CA GLN A 118 -8.55 -19.55 -11.64
C GLN A 118 -8.31 -18.44 -10.59
N ASP A 119 -9.35 -17.67 -10.27
CA ASP A 119 -9.31 -16.61 -9.28
C ASP A 119 -9.68 -17.09 -7.87
N ALA A 120 -10.12 -18.35 -7.71
CA ALA A 120 -10.47 -18.92 -6.41
C ALA A 120 -9.25 -19.01 -5.46
N PRO A 121 -9.51 -19.03 -4.12
CA PRO A 121 -10.75 -18.74 -3.42
C PRO A 121 -11.07 -17.23 -3.35
N TYR A 122 -12.32 -16.85 -3.04
CA TYR A 122 -12.71 -15.46 -2.87
C TYR A 122 -12.01 -14.80 -1.66
N LEU A 123 -12.03 -15.48 -0.51
CA LEU A 123 -11.30 -15.07 0.70
C LEU A 123 -9.84 -15.53 0.57
N LYS A 124 -8.92 -14.57 0.61
CA LYS A 124 -7.48 -14.80 0.42
C LYS A 124 -6.69 -14.88 1.74
N GLY A 125 -7.16 -14.21 2.77
CA GLY A 125 -6.49 -14.21 4.08
C GLY A 125 -7.38 -13.69 5.19
N VAL A 126 -7.07 -14.12 6.42
CA VAL A 126 -7.72 -13.68 7.66
C VAL A 126 -6.61 -13.27 8.62
N TYR A 127 -6.64 -12.02 9.07
CA TYR A 127 -5.61 -11.45 9.94
C TYR A 127 -6.26 -10.91 11.22
N PRO A 128 -6.29 -11.69 12.31
CA PRO A 128 -6.75 -11.21 13.61
C PRO A 128 -5.94 -9.99 14.06
N LEU A 129 -6.62 -9.00 14.63
CA LEU A 129 -5.95 -7.87 15.23
C LEU A 129 -5.28 -8.31 16.54
N THR A 130 -4.08 -7.77 16.78
CA THR A 130 -3.33 -8.07 18.00
C THR A 130 -3.74 -7.15 19.14
N SER A 131 -3.66 -7.65 20.39
CA SER A 131 -3.89 -6.85 21.60
C SER A 131 -3.11 -5.53 21.55
N PRO A 132 -3.69 -4.38 21.98
CA PRO A 132 -4.99 -4.25 22.65
C PRO A 132 -6.21 -4.16 21.70
N MET A 133 -6.03 -4.24 20.38
CA MET A 133 -7.14 -4.16 19.44
C MET A 133 -7.91 -5.48 19.37
N SER A 134 -9.23 -5.41 19.27
CA SER A 134 -10.12 -6.55 19.02
C SER A 134 -10.75 -6.45 17.66
N GLY A 135 -10.63 -7.50 16.84
CA GLY A 135 -11.19 -7.52 15.49
C GLY A 135 -10.37 -8.33 14.50
N VAL A 136 -10.58 -8.06 13.22
CA VAL A 136 -9.97 -8.84 12.12
C VAL A 136 -9.87 -8.00 10.85
N ILE A 137 -8.88 -8.29 10.02
CA ILE A 137 -8.80 -7.83 8.63
C ILE A 137 -8.99 -9.06 7.74
N PHE A 138 -9.98 -9.02 6.86
CA PHE A 138 -10.17 -10.00 5.80
C PHE A 138 -9.55 -9.50 4.51
N GLU A 139 -8.62 -10.26 3.94
CA GLU A 139 -8.14 -10.05 2.59
C GLU A 139 -9.02 -10.85 1.64
N ARG A 140 -9.71 -10.18 0.75
CA ARG A 140 -10.62 -10.82 -0.22
C ARG A 140 -10.49 -10.21 -1.61
N MET A 141 -11.04 -10.86 -2.61
CA MET A 141 -11.23 -10.27 -3.93
C MET A 141 -12.14 -9.04 -3.86
N ALA A 142 -11.93 -8.10 -4.78
CA ALA A 142 -12.74 -6.89 -4.83
C ALA A 142 -14.22 -7.21 -5.11
N ALA A 143 -14.47 -8.12 -6.05
CA ALA A 143 -15.79 -8.68 -6.35
C ALA A 143 -15.64 -10.09 -6.96
N GLU A 144 -16.73 -10.83 -7.05
CA GLU A 144 -16.77 -12.20 -7.56
C GLU A 144 -16.32 -12.33 -9.03
N HIS A 145 -16.50 -11.27 -9.79
CA HIS A 145 -16.18 -11.20 -11.23
C HIS A 145 -14.86 -10.45 -11.51
N THR A 146 -14.17 -9.96 -10.50
CA THR A 146 -12.87 -9.29 -10.70
C THR A 146 -11.74 -10.31 -10.69
N PRO A 147 -10.63 -10.06 -11.42
CA PRO A 147 -9.43 -10.87 -11.29
C PRO A 147 -8.91 -10.87 -9.86
N ASP A 148 -8.32 -11.97 -9.43
CA ASP A 148 -7.84 -12.14 -8.06
C ASP A 148 -6.70 -11.21 -7.66
N MET A 149 -6.07 -10.54 -8.63
CA MET A 149 -5.10 -9.48 -8.34
C MET A 149 -5.73 -8.27 -7.63
N ALA A 150 -7.02 -8.01 -7.88
CA ALA A 150 -7.75 -6.92 -7.23
C ALA A 150 -8.18 -7.34 -5.83
N ARG A 151 -7.49 -6.88 -4.81
CA ARG A 151 -7.73 -7.18 -3.40
C ARG A 151 -8.45 -6.05 -2.69
N VAL A 152 -9.21 -6.42 -1.67
CA VAL A 152 -9.75 -5.52 -0.66
C VAL A 152 -9.34 -6.06 0.71
N LEU A 153 -8.75 -5.21 1.51
CA LEU A 153 -8.56 -5.40 2.95
C LEU A 153 -9.78 -4.84 3.65
N ASP A 154 -10.62 -5.72 4.18
CA ASP A 154 -11.90 -5.41 4.82
C ASP A 154 -11.72 -5.55 6.33
N ALA A 155 -11.54 -4.42 7.01
CA ALA A 155 -11.17 -4.38 8.41
C ALA A 155 -12.36 -4.11 9.31
N TRP A 156 -12.40 -4.82 10.42
CA TRP A 156 -13.41 -4.73 11.46
C TRP A 156 -12.74 -4.64 12.81
N LYS A 157 -12.95 -3.55 13.53
CA LYS A 157 -12.45 -3.33 14.89
C LYS A 157 -13.62 -3.09 15.83
N TRP A 158 -13.54 -3.66 17.03
CA TRP A 158 -14.44 -3.33 18.11
C TRP A 158 -13.68 -2.66 19.25
N ALA A 159 -14.24 -1.60 19.80
CA ALA A 159 -13.76 -0.93 21.00
C ALA A 159 -14.95 -0.33 21.76
N ASP A 160 -15.07 -0.63 23.03
CA ASP A 160 -16.00 -0.04 23.99
C ASP A 160 -17.44 0.15 23.47
N GLY A 161 -18.01 -0.90 22.89
CA GLY A 161 -19.38 -0.90 22.39
C GLY A 161 -19.55 -0.30 20.99
N ILE A 162 -18.47 0.09 20.33
CA ILE A 162 -18.48 0.61 18.95
C ILE A 162 -17.73 -0.36 18.03
N THR A 163 -18.36 -0.71 16.93
CA THR A 163 -17.74 -1.40 15.81
C THR A 163 -17.32 -0.37 14.78
N PHE A 164 -16.08 -0.47 14.31
CA PHE A 164 -15.51 0.30 13.21
C PHE A 164 -15.30 -0.63 12.03
N SER A 165 -15.73 -0.22 10.84
CA SER A 165 -15.38 -0.91 9.61
C SER A 165 -14.75 0.04 8.60
N VAL A 166 -13.74 -0.44 7.90
CA VAL A 166 -13.05 0.31 6.86
C VAL A 166 -12.48 -0.65 5.82
N LYS A 167 -12.57 -0.28 4.56
CA LYS A 167 -12.06 -1.09 3.44
C LYS A 167 -10.97 -0.34 2.71
N MET A 168 -9.90 -1.03 2.38
CA MET A 168 -8.78 -0.47 1.63
C MET A 168 -8.47 -1.36 0.43
N LYS A 169 -8.36 -0.77 -0.76
CA LYS A 169 -7.96 -1.49 -1.97
C LYS A 169 -6.47 -1.84 -1.90
N ALA A 170 -6.15 -3.04 -2.33
CA ALA A 170 -4.79 -3.54 -2.45
C ALA A 170 -4.64 -4.33 -3.76
N ARG A 171 -3.42 -4.73 -4.08
CA ARG A 171 -3.09 -5.44 -5.32
C ARG A 171 -2.14 -6.59 -5.05
N ASP A 172 -2.38 -7.72 -5.73
CA ASP A 172 -1.49 -8.88 -5.75
C ASP A 172 -1.42 -9.48 -7.16
N GLU A 173 -0.39 -9.12 -7.92
CA GLU A 173 -0.14 -9.60 -9.28
C GLU A 173 1.05 -10.56 -9.34
N ARG A 174 1.35 -11.28 -8.26
CA ARG A 174 2.50 -12.22 -8.21
C ARG A 174 2.26 -13.51 -8.98
N ALA A 175 1.02 -13.87 -9.28
CA ALA A 175 0.73 -15.06 -10.08
C ALA A 175 1.32 -14.93 -11.49
N ALA A 176 1.89 -16.03 -12.02
CA ALA A 176 2.59 -16.05 -13.31
C ALA A 176 1.75 -15.54 -14.48
N ARG A 177 0.42 -15.71 -14.42
CA ARG A 177 -0.51 -15.17 -15.45
C ARG A 177 -0.49 -13.65 -15.58
N TYR A 178 0.05 -12.92 -14.59
CA TYR A 178 0.18 -11.46 -14.59
C TYR A 178 1.58 -10.99 -15.01
N ASP A 179 2.53 -11.89 -15.23
CA ASP A 179 3.91 -11.54 -15.60
C ASP A 179 3.98 -10.72 -16.89
N VAL A 180 3.05 -10.95 -17.81
CA VAL A 180 2.95 -10.19 -19.08
C VAL A 180 2.80 -8.68 -18.86
N TYR A 181 2.14 -8.25 -17.79
CA TYR A 181 1.95 -6.83 -17.47
C TYR A 181 3.24 -6.18 -16.93
N TRP A 182 4.19 -7.00 -16.46
CA TRP A 182 5.43 -6.56 -15.83
C TRP A 182 6.65 -6.76 -16.73
N TYR A 183 6.44 -7.35 -17.92
CA TYR A 183 7.51 -7.53 -18.89
C TYR A 183 8.14 -6.19 -19.27
N GLY A 184 9.48 -6.08 -19.19
CA GLY A 184 10.23 -4.86 -19.53
C GLY A 184 10.11 -3.72 -18.49
N LYS A 185 9.44 -3.90 -17.37
CA LYS A 185 9.43 -2.93 -16.27
C LYS A 185 10.68 -3.06 -15.40
N SER A 186 11.13 -1.95 -14.81
CA SER A 186 12.24 -2.01 -13.87
C SER A 186 11.87 -2.81 -12.62
N LYS A 187 12.88 -3.36 -11.95
CA LYS A 187 12.66 -4.11 -10.71
C LYS A 187 12.02 -3.26 -9.64
N GLU A 188 12.43 -1.99 -9.49
CA GLU A 188 11.90 -1.07 -8.49
C GLU A 188 10.40 -0.81 -8.70
N VAL A 189 9.97 -0.63 -9.96
CA VAL A 189 8.56 -0.45 -10.32
C VAL A 189 7.78 -1.73 -10.02
N THR A 190 8.33 -2.88 -10.38
CA THR A 190 7.69 -4.18 -10.14
C THR A 190 7.53 -4.44 -8.65
N ASP A 191 8.58 -4.28 -7.86
CA ASP A 191 8.57 -4.53 -6.41
C ASP A 191 7.60 -3.58 -5.68
N THR A 192 7.42 -2.35 -6.19
CA THR A 192 6.55 -1.35 -5.56
C THR A 192 5.06 -1.57 -5.87
N PHE A 193 4.74 -1.89 -7.12
CA PHE A 193 3.35 -1.85 -7.61
C PHE A 193 2.72 -3.22 -7.84
N ARG A 194 3.53 -4.26 -8.05
CA ARG A 194 3.04 -5.62 -8.30
C ARG A 194 2.35 -6.24 -7.09
N TYR A 195 2.86 -5.95 -5.90
CA TYR A 195 2.35 -6.50 -4.65
C TYR A 195 2.43 -5.48 -3.51
N ASN A 196 1.30 -4.94 -3.11
CA ASN A 196 1.24 -3.92 -2.06
C ASN A 196 0.38 -4.31 -0.85
N VAL A 197 -0.11 -5.55 -0.77
CA VAL A 197 -0.95 -6.04 0.34
C VAL A 197 -0.31 -5.81 1.71
N PRO A 198 1.00 -6.15 1.96
CA PRO A 198 1.62 -5.92 3.26
C PRO A 198 1.68 -4.44 3.63
N GLN A 199 2.04 -3.58 2.68
CA GLN A 199 2.09 -2.14 2.89
C GLN A 199 0.72 -1.57 3.23
N LYS A 200 -0.32 -1.95 2.47
CA LYS A 200 -1.70 -1.53 2.71
C LYS A 200 -2.24 -2.04 4.04
N LYS A 201 -1.90 -3.27 4.42
CA LYS A 201 -2.24 -3.83 5.73
C LYS A 201 -1.60 -3.03 6.86
N SER A 202 -0.33 -2.65 6.76
CA SER A 202 0.35 -1.81 7.75
C SER A 202 -0.29 -0.43 7.86
N GLN A 203 -0.63 0.21 6.74
CA GLN A 203 -1.36 1.48 6.73
C GLN A 203 -2.73 1.34 7.41
N LEU A 204 -3.46 0.27 7.12
CA LEU A 204 -4.78 0.00 7.71
C LEU A 204 -4.69 -0.24 9.21
N LEU A 205 -3.67 -0.98 9.67
CA LEU A 205 -3.42 -1.17 11.10
C LEU A 205 -3.12 0.14 11.83
N ALA A 206 -2.33 1.04 11.22
CA ALA A 206 -2.06 2.36 11.77
C ALA A 206 -3.35 3.20 11.91
N ILE A 207 -4.23 3.16 10.90
CA ILE A 207 -5.54 3.82 10.96
C ILE A 207 -6.37 3.23 12.09
N LEU A 208 -6.50 1.91 12.16
CA LEU A 208 -7.30 1.24 13.18
C LEU A 208 -6.79 1.53 14.59
N SER A 209 -5.48 1.66 14.79
CA SER A 209 -4.91 1.98 16.11
C SER A 209 -5.33 3.37 16.59
N GLY A 210 -5.49 4.34 15.67
CA GLY A 210 -5.92 5.70 15.99
C GLY A 210 -7.43 5.87 16.19
N LEU A 211 -8.26 4.90 15.76
CA LEU A 211 -9.71 4.98 15.92
C LEU A 211 -10.12 4.56 17.35
N GLN A 212 -10.76 5.46 18.08
CA GLN A 212 -11.26 5.23 19.42
C GLN A 212 -12.73 5.68 19.53
N PRO A 213 -13.55 5.04 20.37
CA PRO A 213 -14.85 5.58 20.73
C PRO A 213 -14.71 6.97 21.33
N ARG A 214 -15.71 7.82 21.09
CA ARG A 214 -15.81 9.11 21.76
C ARG A 214 -16.02 8.88 23.26
N GLN A 215 -15.16 9.47 24.07
CA GLN A 215 -15.39 9.57 25.52
C GLN A 215 -16.25 10.81 25.75
N ASP A 216 -17.45 10.62 26.30
CA ASP A 216 -18.35 11.71 26.71
C ASP A 216 -17.87 12.37 27.99
#